data_eb007860f6782d63d4aaeb38c464e5a0
#
_entry.id   eb007860f6782d63d4aaeb38c464e5a0
#
_cell.length_a   1.000
_cell.length_b   1.000
_cell.length_c   1.000
_cell.angle_alpha   90.00
_cell.angle_beta   90.00
_cell.angle_gamma   90.00
#
_symmetry.space_group_name_H-M   'P 1'
#
loop_
_entity.id
_entity.type
_entity.pdbx_description
1 polymer ?
#
loop_
_entity_poly.entity_id
_entity_poly.type
_entity_poly.pdbx_seq_one_letter_code
_entity_poly.pdbx_strand_id
1 'polypeptide(L)'
;YLDGDRSARIECDDDGELYRLFHSINSLAAVLNAHADNELREKEFLKNTISDISHQLKTPLAALNIYNGLLQDEDIEVSSVKEFADLSEQELDRIEVLVQSLLKITKLDAGSIVFEKEIENVADMMQDLELHFAYRAKQEQKEIVLSGADDISLFCDRDWLGEAIGNIVKNALDHTGKGDTI
;
A
#
# COMPACT_ATOMS: atom_id res chain seq x y z
N TYR A 1 -22.12 5.37 -29.73
CA TYR A 1 -20.71 5.04 -29.48
C TYR A 1 -19.75 6.01 -30.15
N LEU A 2 -19.91 6.31 -31.44
CA LEU A 2 -19.03 7.24 -32.18
C LEU A 2 -19.13 8.68 -31.68
N ASP A 3 -20.29 9.06 -31.12
CA ASP A 3 -20.55 10.37 -30.53
C ASP A 3 -20.24 10.44 -29.01
N GLY A 4 -19.58 9.41 -28.47
CA GLY A 4 -19.19 9.35 -27.05
C GLY A 4 -20.26 8.81 -26.10
N ASP A 5 -21.43 8.40 -26.58
CA ASP A 5 -22.47 7.78 -25.76
C ASP A 5 -22.14 6.31 -25.46
N ARG A 6 -21.60 6.07 -24.27
CA ARG A 6 -21.24 4.73 -23.77
C ARG A 6 -22.44 3.89 -23.32
N SER A 7 -23.60 4.49 -23.17
CA SER A 7 -24.83 3.81 -22.78
C SER A 7 -25.62 3.27 -23.97
N ALA A 8 -25.26 3.68 -25.17
CA ALA A 8 -25.93 3.26 -26.39
C ALA A 8 -26.01 1.72 -26.50
N ARG A 9 -27.19 1.19 -26.75
CA ARG A 9 -27.47 -0.24 -26.96
C ARG A 9 -28.32 -0.40 -28.20
N ILE A 10 -28.13 -1.53 -28.87
CA ILE A 10 -28.98 -1.90 -30.01
C ILE A 10 -30.16 -2.65 -29.42
N GLU A 11 -31.37 -2.08 -29.55
CA GLU A 11 -32.61 -2.75 -29.19
C GLU A 11 -33.02 -3.70 -30.33
N CYS A 12 -33.38 -4.92 -29.97
CA CYS A 12 -33.83 -5.92 -30.94
C CYS A 12 -34.85 -6.85 -30.29
N ASP A 13 -36.03 -6.87 -30.86
CA ASP A 13 -37.19 -7.64 -30.36
C ASP A 13 -37.40 -8.97 -31.11
N ASP A 14 -36.50 -9.35 -32.05
CA ASP A 14 -36.68 -10.53 -32.90
C ASP A 14 -35.72 -11.68 -32.55
N ASP A 15 -36.26 -12.90 -32.61
CA ASP A 15 -35.48 -14.15 -32.52
C ASP A 15 -34.84 -14.48 -33.88
N GLY A 16 -33.50 -14.59 -33.92
CA GLY A 16 -32.75 -14.96 -35.12
C GLY A 16 -31.27 -14.68 -35.09
N GLU A 17 -30.60 -14.86 -36.23
CA GLU A 17 -29.14 -14.61 -36.36
C GLU A 17 -28.79 -13.13 -36.11
N LEU A 18 -29.64 -12.21 -36.49
CA LEU A 18 -29.50 -10.78 -36.21
C LEU A 18 -29.54 -10.49 -34.71
N TYR A 19 -30.42 -11.13 -33.95
CA TYR A 19 -30.47 -11.00 -32.50
C TYR A 19 -29.13 -11.41 -31.85
N ARG A 20 -28.57 -12.54 -32.27
CA ARG A 20 -27.27 -13.01 -31.78
C ARG A 20 -26.15 -12.02 -32.09
N LEU A 21 -26.16 -11.42 -33.29
CA LEU A 21 -25.19 -10.40 -33.67
C LEU A 21 -25.31 -9.16 -32.78
N PHE A 22 -26.50 -8.63 -32.58
CA PHE A 22 -26.74 -7.44 -31.75
C PHE A 22 -26.39 -7.71 -30.28
N HIS A 23 -26.73 -8.90 -29.76
CA HIS A 23 -26.35 -9.32 -28.43
C HIS A 23 -24.82 -9.37 -28.28
N SER A 24 -24.12 -9.92 -29.27
CA SER A 24 -22.65 -9.97 -29.28
C SER A 24 -22.03 -8.56 -29.33
N ILE A 25 -22.58 -7.66 -30.13
CA ILE A 25 -22.13 -6.26 -30.21
C ILE A 25 -22.36 -5.54 -28.87
N ASN A 26 -23.53 -5.70 -28.26
CA ASN A 26 -23.82 -5.08 -26.97
C ASN A 26 -22.90 -5.65 -25.85
N SER A 27 -22.62 -6.95 -25.89
CA SER A 27 -21.67 -7.60 -24.94
C SER A 27 -20.25 -7.07 -25.13
N LEU A 28 -19.79 -6.95 -26.39
CA LEU A 28 -18.49 -6.37 -26.70
C LEU A 28 -18.40 -4.91 -26.21
N ALA A 29 -19.45 -4.13 -26.46
CA ALA A 29 -19.52 -2.75 -25.99
C ALA A 29 -19.46 -2.66 -24.45
N ALA A 30 -20.12 -3.56 -23.73
CA ALA A 30 -20.06 -3.64 -22.28
C ALA A 30 -18.63 -3.97 -21.78
N VAL A 31 -17.97 -4.94 -22.43
CA VAL A 31 -16.58 -5.30 -22.10
C VAL A 31 -15.62 -4.13 -22.35
N LEU A 32 -15.74 -3.46 -23.48
CA LEU A 32 -14.92 -2.29 -23.82
C LEU A 32 -15.12 -1.13 -22.83
N ASN A 33 -16.35 -0.88 -22.41
CA ASN A 33 -16.63 0.14 -21.39
C ASN A 33 -16.00 -0.23 -20.05
N ALA A 34 -16.19 -1.48 -19.61
CA ALA A 34 -15.59 -1.96 -18.36
C ALA A 34 -14.05 -1.85 -18.40
N HIS A 35 -13.42 -2.16 -19.54
CA HIS A 35 -11.99 -2.02 -19.71
C HIS A 35 -11.55 -0.55 -19.64
N ALA A 36 -12.24 0.34 -20.35
CA ALA A 36 -11.94 1.78 -20.31
C ALA A 36 -12.11 2.39 -18.92
N ASP A 37 -13.14 1.94 -18.17
CA ASP A 37 -13.35 2.41 -16.80
C ASP A 37 -12.27 1.89 -15.85
N ASN A 38 -11.79 0.66 -16.05
CA ASN A 38 -10.65 0.13 -15.29
C ASN A 38 -9.36 0.91 -15.58
N GLU A 39 -9.04 1.15 -16.86
CA GLU A 39 -7.86 1.95 -17.23
C GLU A 39 -7.91 3.36 -16.62
N LEU A 40 -9.08 3.98 -16.59
CA LEU A 40 -9.24 5.30 -15.95
C LEU A 40 -8.97 5.23 -14.45
N ARG A 41 -9.51 4.24 -13.75
CA ARG A 41 -9.29 4.05 -12.31
C ARG A 41 -7.82 3.78 -11.99
N GLU A 42 -7.16 2.93 -12.76
CA GLU A 42 -5.72 2.65 -12.61
C GLU A 42 -4.88 3.91 -12.80
N LYS A 43 -5.20 4.71 -13.83
CA LYS A 43 -4.51 5.98 -14.09
C LYS A 43 -4.74 7.00 -12.97
N GLU A 44 -5.96 7.11 -12.45
CA GLU A 44 -6.26 8.00 -11.32
C GLU A 44 -5.56 7.54 -10.04
N PHE A 45 -5.57 6.24 -9.78
CA PHE A 45 -4.87 5.65 -8.64
C PHE A 45 -3.36 5.95 -8.70
N LEU A 46 -2.72 5.71 -9.85
CA LEU A 46 -1.29 5.97 -10.03
C LEU A 46 -0.97 7.47 -9.85
N LYS A 47 -1.78 8.36 -10.44
CA LYS A 47 -1.63 9.81 -10.30
C LYS A 47 -1.71 10.24 -8.83
N ASN A 48 -2.70 9.75 -8.11
CA ASN A 48 -2.90 10.09 -6.70
C ASN A 48 -1.75 9.54 -5.85
N THR A 49 -1.33 8.30 -6.07
CA THR A 49 -0.19 7.68 -5.38
C THR A 49 1.10 8.45 -5.58
N ILE A 50 1.42 8.85 -6.82
CA ILE A 50 2.61 9.68 -7.11
C ILE A 50 2.52 11.05 -6.41
N SER A 51 1.34 11.67 -6.41
CA SER A 51 1.12 12.94 -5.73
C SER A 51 1.35 12.81 -4.22
N ASP A 52 0.78 11.79 -3.60
CA ASP A 52 0.89 11.54 -2.16
C ASP A 52 2.35 11.26 -1.75
N ILE A 53 3.06 10.41 -2.51
CA ILE A 53 4.49 10.14 -2.28
C ILE A 53 5.32 11.42 -2.44
N SER A 54 5.02 12.23 -3.47
CA SER A 54 5.72 13.49 -3.69
C SER A 54 5.55 14.46 -2.50
N HIS A 55 4.34 14.53 -1.95
CA HIS A 55 4.06 15.31 -0.74
C HIS A 55 4.79 14.74 0.48
N GLN A 56 4.77 13.42 0.65
CA GLN A 56 5.44 12.76 1.78
C GLN A 56 6.97 12.84 1.70
N LEU A 57 7.56 12.89 0.51
CA LEU A 57 9.00 13.11 0.32
C LEU A 57 9.42 14.55 0.58
N LYS A 58 8.56 15.52 0.29
CA LYS A 58 8.89 16.94 0.46
C LYS A 58 9.17 17.30 1.92
N THR A 59 8.47 16.70 2.86
CA THR A 59 8.61 16.97 4.30
C THR A 59 9.99 16.55 4.83
N PRO A 60 10.45 15.29 4.69
CA PRO A 60 11.76 14.88 5.15
C PRO A 60 12.89 15.61 4.42
N LEU A 61 12.75 15.89 3.12
CA LEU A 61 13.74 16.67 2.38
C LEU A 61 13.85 18.11 2.90
N ALA A 62 12.74 18.73 3.31
CA ALA A 62 12.77 20.05 3.92
C ALA A 62 13.47 20.02 5.29
N ALA A 63 13.21 19.00 6.10
CA ALA A 63 13.87 18.80 7.38
C ALA A 63 15.39 18.59 7.21
N LEU A 64 15.81 17.73 6.28
CA LEU A 64 17.21 17.51 5.93
C LEU A 64 17.92 18.80 5.50
N ASN A 65 17.26 19.63 4.69
CA ASN A 65 17.84 20.93 4.30
C ASN A 65 18.05 21.86 5.50
N ILE A 66 17.12 21.86 6.47
CA ILE A 66 17.26 22.64 7.70
C ILE A 66 18.42 22.10 8.54
N TYR A 67 18.48 20.79 8.79
CA TYR A 67 19.56 20.19 9.58
C TYR A 67 20.92 20.40 8.94
N ASN A 68 21.01 20.27 7.61
CA ASN A 68 22.25 20.55 6.88
C ASN A 68 22.66 22.02 6.99
N GLY A 69 21.70 22.96 6.94
CA GLY A 69 21.97 24.38 7.16
C GLY A 69 22.49 24.66 8.57
N LEU A 70 21.92 24.03 9.58
CA LEU A 70 22.38 24.16 10.98
C LEU A 70 23.76 23.54 11.20
N LEU A 71 24.06 22.42 10.56
CA LEU A 71 25.38 21.76 10.63
C LEU A 71 26.49 22.58 9.94
N GLN A 72 26.16 23.53 9.07
CA GLN A 72 27.12 24.43 8.43
C GLN A 72 27.40 25.72 9.24
N ASP A 73 26.72 25.91 10.37
CA ASP A 73 26.97 27.03 11.26
C ASP A 73 28.30 26.87 11.99
N GLU A 74 29.21 27.84 11.87
CA GLU A 74 30.55 27.82 12.48
C GLU A 74 30.48 27.82 14.01
N ASP A 75 29.39 28.34 14.60
CA ASP A 75 29.21 28.46 16.05
C ASP A 75 28.42 27.29 16.66
N ILE A 76 28.16 26.18 15.90
CA ILE A 76 27.39 25.06 16.38
C ILE A 76 28.09 24.33 17.54
N GLU A 77 27.32 24.02 18.58
CA GLU A 77 27.81 23.20 19.68
C GLU A 77 28.02 21.74 19.26
N VAL A 78 29.08 21.10 19.72
CA VAL A 78 29.41 19.70 19.40
C VAL A 78 28.28 18.74 19.78
N SER A 79 27.54 19.00 20.85
CA SER A 79 26.35 18.27 21.26
C SER A 79 25.24 18.28 20.22
N SER A 80 25.04 19.45 19.59
CA SER A 80 24.01 19.65 18.55
C SER A 80 24.37 19.01 17.21
N VAL A 81 25.67 18.89 16.90
CA VAL A 81 26.11 18.18 15.68
C VAL A 81 25.64 16.74 15.66
N LYS A 82 25.79 16.04 16.80
CA LYS A 82 25.33 14.65 16.91
C LYS A 82 23.81 14.56 16.80
N GLU A 83 23.07 15.43 17.47
CA GLU A 83 21.62 15.48 17.43
C GLU A 83 21.09 15.67 15.99
N PHE A 84 21.64 16.65 15.25
CA PHE A 84 21.22 16.89 13.87
C PHE A 84 21.66 15.78 12.91
N ALA A 85 22.76 15.10 13.17
CA ALA A 85 23.16 13.92 12.41
C ALA A 85 22.18 12.76 12.64
N ASP A 86 21.82 12.46 13.89
CA ASP A 86 20.86 11.42 14.23
C ASP A 86 19.46 11.72 13.65
N LEU A 87 19.02 12.98 13.69
CA LEU A 87 17.76 13.41 13.06
C LEU A 87 17.81 13.29 11.54
N SER A 88 18.96 13.60 10.94
CA SER A 88 19.12 13.44 9.48
C SER A 88 19.07 11.98 9.06
N GLU A 89 19.67 11.06 9.84
CA GLU A 89 19.57 9.62 9.59
C GLU A 89 18.13 9.13 9.65
N GLN A 90 17.35 9.56 10.64
CA GLN A 90 15.92 9.22 10.74
C GLN A 90 15.11 9.68 9.52
N GLU A 91 15.38 10.88 8.99
CA GLU A 91 14.66 11.34 7.80
C GLU A 91 15.12 10.62 6.52
N LEU A 92 16.40 10.19 6.44
CA LEU A 92 16.89 9.35 5.35
C LEU A 92 16.22 7.96 5.36
N ASP A 93 16.13 7.31 6.52
CA ASP A 93 15.42 6.04 6.70
C ASP A 93 13.97 6.15 6.26
N ARG A 94 13.32 7.27 6.61
CA ARG A 94 11.94 7.54 6.19
C ARG A 94 11.80 7.67 4.67
N ILE A 95 12.74 8.34 4.02
CA ILE A 95 12.79 8.46 2.56
C ILE A 95 12.99 7.08 1.93
N GLU A 96 13.89 6.26 2.49
CA GLU A 96 14.13 4.92 1.99
C GLU A 96 12.85 4.06 2.01
N VAL A 97 12.12 4.07 3.12
CA VAL A 97 10.82 3.36 3.24
C VAL A 97 9.82 3.83 2.18
N LEU A 98 9.74 5.15 1.91
CA LEU A 98 8.84 5.69 0.90
C LEU A 98 9.24 5.24 -0.52
N VAL A 99 10.53 5.24 -0.84
CA VAL A 99 11.05 4.78 -2.14
C VAL A 99 10.80 3.29 -2.32
N GLN A 100 11.04 2.47 -1.31
CA GLN A 100 10.76 1.03 -1.35
C GLN A 100 9.27 0.75 -1.56
N SER A 101 8.40 1.49 -0.90
CA SER A 101 6.95 1.40 -1.07
C SER A 101 6.53 1.74 -2.50
N LEU A 102 7.10 2.81 -3.10
CA LEU A 102 6.85 3.17 -4.49
C LEU A 102 7.30 2.07 -5.47
N LEU A 103 8.48 1.50 -5.25
CA LEU A 103 9.00 0.40 -6.07
C LEU A 103 8.12 -0.84 -5.98
N LYS A 104 7.57 -1.16 -4.80
CA LYS A 104 6.62 -2.26 -4.62
C LYS A 104 5.32 -2.00 -5.40
N ILE A 105 4.75 -0.80 -5.30
CA ILE A 105 3.54 -0.42 -6.04
C ILE A 105 3.77 -0.55 -7.55
N THR A 106 4.88 -0.04 -8.07
CA THR A 106 5.19 -0.10 -9.50
C THR A 106 5.40 -1.53 -10.00
N LYS A 107 5.99 -2.42 -9.19
CA LYS A 107 6.14 -3.84 -9.52
C LYS A 107 4.80 -4.58 -9.52
N LEU A 108 3.90 -4.26 -8.57
CA LEU A 108 2.55 -4.80 -8.51
C LEU A 108 1.74 -4.39 -9.75
N ASP A 109 1.77 -3.11 -10.11
CA ASP A 109 1.06 -2.56 -11.26
C ASP A 109 1.55 -3.16 -12.59
N ALA A 110 2.85 -3.33 -12.73
CA ALA A 110 3.45 -3.98 -13.89
C ALA A 110 3.18 -5.49 -13.99
N GLY A 111 2.49 -6.10 -13.00
CA GLY A 111 2.28 -7.54 -12.94
C GLY A 111 3.57 -8.35 -12.88
N SER A 112 4.68 -7.72 -12.51
CA SER A 112 6.01 -8.33 -12.49
C SER A 112 6.31 -9.11 -11.21
N ILE A 113 5.38 -9.09 -10.25
CA ILE A 113 5.52 -9.86 -9.02
C ILE A 113 5.01 -11.27 -9.24
N VAL A 114 5.89 -12.23 -9.01
CA VAL A 114 5.52 -13.65 -8.92
C VAL A 114 5.30 -13.94 -7.45
N PHE A 115 4.05 -14.26 -7.07
CA PHE A 115 3.72 -14.66 -5.71
C PHE A 115 4.13 -16.12 -5.50
N GLU A 116 4.96 -16.37 -4.52
CA GLU A 116 5.35 -17.71 -4.09
C GLU A 116 4.33 -18.23 -3.07
N LYS A 117 3.21 -18.75 -3.58
CA LYS A 117 2.10 -19.20 -2.73
C LYS A 117 2.32 -20.62 -2.27
N GLU A 118 2.24 -20.83 -0.96
CA GLU A 118 2.27 -22.14 -0.30
C GLU A 118 1.11 -22.27 0.70
N ILE A 119 0.92 -23.48 1.24
CA ILE A 119 -0.06 -23.68 2.33
C ILE A 119 0.62 -23.31 3.63
N GLU A 120 0.22 -22.18 4.19
CA GLU A 120 0.75 -21.63 5.42
C GLU A 120 -0.22 -21.84 6.60
N ASN A 121 0.33 -22.06 7.80
CA ASN A 121 -0.46 -22.04 9.02
C ASN A 121 -0.66 -20.58 9.48
N VAL A 122 -1.91 -20.16 9.64
CA VAL A 122 -2.26 -18.80 10.02
C VAL A 122 -1.78 -18.47 11.43
N ALA A 123 -1.90 -19.40 12.38
CA ALA A 123 -1.49 -19.18 13.76
C ALA A 123 0.02 -18.94 13.87
N ASP A 124 0.84 -19.72 13.16
CA ASP A 124 2.30 -19.55 13.14
C ASP A 124 2.67 -18.19 12.56
N MET A 125 2.02 -17.77 11.47
CA MET A 125 2.26 -16.48 10.84
C MET A 125 1.87 -15.30 11.74
N MET A 126 0.77 -15.41 12.47
CA MET A 126 0.33 -14.41 13.43
C MET A 126 1.26 -14.31 14.64
N GLN A 127 1.79 -15.45 15.12
CA GLN A 127 2.78 -15.47 16.20
C GLN A 127 4.09 -14.78 15.81
N ASP A 128 4.57 -14.99 14.58
CA ASP A 128 5.75 -14.27 14.08
C ASP A 128 5.52 -12.75 14.04
N LEU A 129 4.35 -12.31 13.63
CA LEU A 129 3.97 -10.90 13.64
C LEU A 129 3.87 -10.33 15.06
N GLU A 130 3.27 -11.07 16.00
CA GLU A 130 3.24 -10.68 17.41
C GLU A 130 4.65 -10.48 17.96
N LEU A 131 5.54 -11.44 17.73
CA LEU A 131 6.95 -11.35 18.14
C LEU A 131 7.65 -10.14 17.52
N HIS A 132 7.40 -9.87 16.23
CA HIS A 132 7.98 -8.72 15.54
C HIS A 132 7.58 -7.38 16.20
N PHE A 133 6.33 -7.25 16.61
CA PHE A 133 5.82 -6.01 17.22
C PHE A 133 5.90 -6.00 18.76
N ALA A 134 6.24 -7.11 19.42
CA ALA A 134 6.23 -7.24 20.88
C ALA A 134 7.08 -6.19 21.60
N TYR A 135 8.28 -5.90 21.07
CA TYR A 135 9.17 -4.90 21.66
C TYR A 135 8.53 -3.51 21.61
N ARG A 136 7.99 -3.12 20.46
CA ARG A 136 7.33 -1.83 20.27
C ARG A 136 6.08 -1.70 21.14
N ALA A 137 5.21 -2.70 21.15
CA ALA A 137 4.00 -2.73 21.98
C ALA A 137 4.36 -2.54 23.46
N LYS A 138 5.38 -3.25 23.95
CA LYS A 138 5.86 -3.10 25.33
C LYS A 138 6.39 -1.70 25.63
N GLN A 139 7.15 -1.09 24.73
CA GLN A 139 7.67 0.28 24.89
C GLN A 139 6.52 1.30 24.98
N GLU A 140 5.50 1.11 24.15
CA GLU A 140 4.32 1.99 24.12
C GLU A 140 3.26 1.63 25.18
N GLN A 141 3.52 0.59 26.01
CA GLN A 141 2.64 0.06 27.04
C GLN A 141 1.25 -0.35 26.48
N LYS A 142 1.29 -1.06 25.35
CA LYS A 142 0.14 -1.65 24.68
C LYS A 142 0.25 -3.17 24.70
N GLU A 143 -0.86 -3.86 24.46
CA GLU A 143 -0.92 -5.31 24.43
C GLU A 143 -1.40 -5.79 23.06
N ILE A 144 -0.72 -6.79 22.49
CA ILE A 144 -1.19 -7.48 21.29
C ILE A 144 -1.72 -8.84 21.75
N VAL A 145 -2.97 -9.15 21.36
CA VAL A 145 -3.64 -10.39 21.77
C VAL A 145 -4.06 -11.16 20.53
N LEU A 146 -3.52 -12.38 20.38
CA LEU A 146 -3.95 -13.29 19.34
C LEU A 146 -5.10 -14.17 19.86
N SER A 147 -6.14 -14.32 19.05
CA SER A 147 -7.25 -15.22 19.33
C SER A 147 -7.73 -15.87 18.06
N GLY A 148 -7.94 -17.17 18.08
CA GLY A 148 -8.39 -17.94 16.93
C GLY A 148 -8.13 -19.42 17.08
N ALA A 149 -8.42 -20.19 16.03
CA ALA A 149 -8.11 -21.61 15.95
C ALA A 149 -6.69 -21.80 15.40
N ASP A 150 -5.97 -22.78 15.94
CA ASP A 150 -4.56 -23.02 15.61
C ASP A 150 -4.38 -23.87 14.33
N ASP A 151 -5.45 -24.44 13.79
CA ASP A 151 -5.45 -25.38 12.66
C ASP A 151 -5.87 -24.75 11.32
N ILE A 152 -5.98 -23.44 11.27
CA ILE A 152 -6.36 -22.73 10.05
C ILE A 152 -5.16 -22.66 9.11
N SER A 153 -5.36 -23.17 7.89
CA SER A 153 -4.37 -23.10 6.81
C SER A 153 -4.88 -22.22 5.66
N LEU A 154 -3.99 -21.44 5.08
CA LEU A 154 -4.28 -20.53 3.95
C LEU A 154 -3.27 -20.73 2.83
N PHE A 155 -3.74 -20.79 1.58
CA PHE A 155 -2.88 -20.81 0.40
C PHE A 155 -2.51 -19.38 0.02
N CYS A 156 -1.35 -18.91 0.47
CA CYS A 156 -0.89 -17.54 0.32
C CYS A 156 0.63 -17.46 0.19
N ASP A 157 1.09 -16.29 -0.21
CA ASP A 157 2.48 -15.88 -0.08
C ASP A 157 2.67 -15.30 1.32
N ARG A 158 3.49 -15.97 2.14
CA ARG A 158 3.71 -15.62 3.56
C ARG A 158 4.25 -14.21 3.74
N ASP A 159 5.22 -13.83 2.91
CA ASP A 159 5.91 -12.54 3.03
C ASP A 159 4.97 -11.38 2.68
N TRP A 160 4.24 -11.50 1.58
CA TRP A 160 3.29 -10.47 1.14
C TRP A 160 2.10 -10.34 2.09
N LEU A 161 1.55 -11.44 2.56
CA LEU A 161 0.44 -11.39 3.51
C LEU A 161 0.91 -10.91 4.89
N GLY A 162 2.09 -11.36 5.33
CA GLY A 162 2.71 -10.89 6.57
C GLY A 162 2.97 -9.39 6.55
N GLU A 163 3.46 -8.84 5.43
CA GLU A 163 3.63 -7.39 5.26
C GLU A 163 2.29 -6.64 5.30
N ALA A 164 1.25 -7.17 4.64
CA ALA A 164 -0.07 -6.55 4.64
C ALA A 164 -0.67 -6.49 6.06
N ILE A 165 -0.62 -7.60 6.81
CA ILE A 165 -1.10 -7.65 8.19
C ILE A 165 -0.22 -6.79 9.09
N GLY A 166 1.10 -6.84 8.93
CA GLY A 166 2.05 -6.01 9.67
C GLY A 166 1.76 -4.52 9.53
N ASN A 167 1.39 -4.05 8.35
CA ASN A 167 0.96 -2.66 8.13
C ASN A 167 -0.32 -2.31 8.90
N ILE A 168 -1.28 -3.25 8.99
CA ILE A 168 -2.51 -3.05 9.79
C ILE A 168 -2.17 -2.97 11.28
N VAL A 169 -1.33 -3.89 11.79
CA VAL A 169 -0.88 -3.90 13.20
C VAL A 169 -0.11 -2.62 13.53
N LYS A 170 0.79 -2.18 12.63
CA LYS A 170 1.51 -0.93 12.78
C LYS A 170 0.55 0.27 12.87
N ASN A 171 -0.42 0.35 11.98
CA ASN A 171 -1.44 1.42 12.02
C ASN A 171 -2.25 1.37 13.32
N ALA A 172 -2.62 0.18 13.78
CA ALA A 172 -3.30 0.03 15.06
C ALA A 172 -2.44 0.52 16.23
N LEU A 173 -1.14 0.18 16.24
CA LEU A 173 -0.19 0.70 17.23
C LEU A 173 -0.07 2.23 17.16
N ASP A 174 -0.02 2.81 15.97
CA ASP A 174 0.12 4.27 15.79
C ASP A 174 -1.12 5.05 16.29
N HIS A 175 -2.31 4.44 16.24
CA HIS A 175 -3.58 5.11 16.53
C HIS A 175 -4.25 4.71 17.84
N THR A 176 -3.72 3.76 18.57
CA THR A 176 -4.20 3.36 19.91
C THR A 176 -3.42 4.07 21.01
N GLY A 177 -4.04 4.16 22.19
CA GLY A 177 -3.46 4.76 23.38
C GLY A 177 -2.67 3.78 24.24
N LYS A 178 -2.02 4.33 25.27
CA LYS A 178 -1.34 3.55 26.30
C LYS A 178 -2.35 2.73 27.13
N GLY A 179 -2.13 1.44 27.24
CA GLY A 179 -3.00 0.48 27.93
C GLY A 179 -4.06 -0.15 27.06
N ASP A 180 -4.12 0.22 25.76
CA ASP A 180 -5.05 -0.41 24.83
C ASP A 180 -4.55 -1.78 24.38
N THR A 181 -5.51 -2.61 23.95
CA THR A 181 -5.29 -3.95 23.36
C THR A 181 -5.58 -3.90 21.88
N ILE A 182 -4.72 -4.55 21.08
CA ILE A 182 -4.79 -4.67 19.63
C ILE A 182 -5.02 -6.13 19.26
#